data_383cb885e3a90d66c3a6f3b750756e52
#
_entry.id   383cb885e3a90d66c3a6f3b750756e52
#
_cell.length_a   1.000
_cell.length_b   1.000
_cell.length_c   1.000
_cell.angle_alpha   90.00
_cell.angle_beta   90.00
_cell.angle_gamma   90.00
#
_symmetry.space_group_name_H-M   'P 1'
#
loop_
_entity.id
_entity.type
_entity.pdbx_description
1 polymer ?
#
loop_
_entity_poly.entity_id
_entity_poly.type
_entity_poly.pdbx_seq_one_letter_code
_entity_poly.pdbx_strand_id
1 'polypeptide(L)'
;TSSLMEAQGLAKGSFFSSSSSNANASLLKDYYLTRGYRDVNVEATVNDKDDNTVIVVYTIEEGRQYKVRSVLFEGIEGVTREELKKLLTTKEKSFFDSGNFQEANIDKDVAAIVEYYTTKGYPDAKVVSSDVVPLDEESTESTRYINIVYVIEEGSLWTIGDISFSGNEIFSDEEIQSLITVNPGDRYDSKSLTSVFEAIA
;
A
#
# COMPACT_ATOMS: atom_id res chain seq x y z
N THR A 1 26.00 0.95 -9.04
CA THR A 1 25.60 -0.19 -9.92
C THR A 1 26.40 -1.46 -9.62
N SER A 2 27.75 -1.41 -9.53
CA SER A 2 28.55 -2.62 -9.25
C SER A 2 28.24 -3.25 -7.90
N SER A 3 28.08 -2.47 -6.83
CA SER A 3 27.75 -2.97 -5.49
C SER A 3 26.36 -3.63 -5.40
N LEU A 4 25.41 -3.21 -6.23
CA LEU A 4 24.09 -3.82 -6.31
C LEU A 4 24.15 -5.19 -7.02
N MET A 5 24.94 -5.28 -8.07
CA MET A 5 25.16 -6.53 -8.84
C MET A 5 25.91 -7.57 -8.00
N GLU A 6 26.92 -7.16 -7.22
CA GLU A 6 27.65 -8.03 -6.31
C GLU A 6 26.76 -8.56 -5.17
N ALA A 7 25.91 -7.72 -4.60
CA ALA A 7 24.98 -8.12 -3.53
C ALA A 7 23.93 -9.15 -3.99
N GLN A 8 23.70 -9.28 -5.31
CA GLN A 8 22.74 -10.19 -5.90
C GLN A 8 23.36 -11.41 -6.58
N GLY A 9 24.64 -11.69 -6.32
CA GLY A 9 25.33 -12.89 -6.85
C GLY A 9 25.72 -12.80 -8.32
N LEU A 10 25.75 -11.59 -8.90
CA LEU A 10 26.22 -11.30 -10.27
C LEU A 10 27.74 -11.08 -10.32
N ALA A 11 28.49 -11.88 -9.62
CA ALA A 11 29.94 -11.77 -9.63
C ALA A 11 30.54 -12.31 -10.95
N LYS A 12 31.61 -11.65 -11.41
CA LYS A 12 32.40 -12.13 -12.53
C LYS A 12 32.91 -13.55 -12.25
N GLY A 13 32.62 -14.47 -13.16
CA GLY A 13 33.01 -15.91 -13.02
C GLY A 13 31.91 -16.80 -12.44
N SER A 14 30.69 -16.26 -12.16
CA SER A 14 29.54 -17.09 -11.80
C SER A 14 29.05 -17.93 -12.98
N PHE A 15 28.40 -19.06 -12.70
CA PHE A 15 27.77 -19.87 -13.73
C PHE A 15 26.58 -19.09 -14.35
N PHE A 16 26.55 -19.03 -15.67
CA PHE A 16 25.49 -18.40 -16.42
C PHE A 16 24.27 -19.32 -16.51
N SER A 17 23.08 -18.68 -16.34
CA SER A 17 21.79 -19.28 -16.63
C SER A 17 20.85 -18.18 -17.17
N SER A 18 20.13 -18.47 -18.25
CA SER A 18 19.16 -17.51 -18.81
C SER A 18 18.06 -17.14 -17.81
N SER A 19 17.63 -18.08 -16.97
CA SER A 19 16.65 -17.83 -15.90
C SER A 19 17.20 -16.87 -14.84
N SER A 20 18.49 -17.01 -14.46
CA SER A 20 19.15 -16.08 -13.54
C SER A 20 19.28 -14.68 -14.13
N SER A 21 19.58 -14.55 -15.42
CA SER A 21 19.69 -13.27 -16.09
C SER A 21 18.36 -12.51 -16.09
N ASN A 22 17.25 -13.19 -16.38
CA ASN A 22 15.90 -12.59 -16.36
C ASN A 22 15.46 -12.22 -14.93
N ALA A 23 15.74 -13.09 -13.95
CA ALA A 23 15.47 -12.80 -12.54
C ALA A 23 16.21 -11.55 -12.07
N ASN A 24 17.48 -11.40 -12.48
CA ASN A 24 18.28 -10.23 -12.16
C ASN A 24 17.79 -8.95 -12.84
N ALA A 25 17.30 -9.04 -14.07
CA ALA A 25 16.66 -7.88 -14.74
C ALA A 25 15.40 -7.43 -13.96
N SER A 26 14.58 -8.37 -13.48
CA SER A 26 13.43 -8.08 -12.63
C SER A 26 13.84 -7.42 -11.31
N LEU A 27 14.85 -7.91 -10.63
CA LEU A 27 15.36 -7.32 -9.39
C LEU A 27 15.91 -5.89 -9.60
N LEU A 28 16.60 -5.66 -10.73
CA LEU A 28 17.03 -4.31 -11.10
C LEU A 28 15.83 -3.40 -11.34
N LYS A 29 14.81 -3.88 -12.05
CA LYS A 29 13.56 -3.13 -12.26
C LYS A 29 12.90 -2.77 -10.93
N ASP A 30 12.73 -3.73 -10.02
CA ASP A 30 12.15 -3.50 -8.69
C ASP A 30 12.94 -2.47 -7.88
N TYR A 31 14.28 -2.50 -7.99
CA TYR A 31 15.14 -1.49 -7.37
C TYR A 31 14.83 -0.07 -7.82
N TYR A 32 14.55 0.13 -9.10
CA TYR A 32 14.17 1.42 -9.66
C TYR A 32 12.73 1.80 -9.29
N LEU A 33 11.78 0.85 -9.37
CA LEU A 33 10.39 1.07 -9.00
C LEU A 33 10.26 1.56 -7.56
N THR A 34 11.00 0.95 -6.61
CA THR A 34 10.99 1.40 -5.20
C THR A 34 11.57 2.79 -4.99
N ARG A 35 12.26 3.35 -5.98
CA ARG A 35 12.83 4.70 -5.99
C ARG A 35 12.02 5.71 -6.79
N GLY A 36 10.84 5.30 -7.25
CA GLY A 36 9.92 6.17 -7.98
C GLY A 36 10.12 6.22 -9.49
N TYR A 37 10.94 5.36 -10.07
CA TYR A 37 11.12 5.28 -11.53
C TYR A 37 10.05 4.35 -12.12
N ARG A 38 8.83 4.85 -12.24
CA ARG A 38 7.66 4.07 -12.67
C ARG A 38 7.82 3.49 -14.09
N ASP A 39 8.40 4.27 -14.98
CA ASP A 39 8.49 3.94 -16.40
C ASP A 39 9.80 3.20 -16.75
N VAL A 40 10.53 2.71 -15.75
CA VAL A 40 11.80 2.02 -15.96
C VAL A 40 11.64 0.76 -16.81
N ASN A 41 12.48 0.66 -17.84
CA ASN A 41 12.66 -0.57 -18.61
C ASN A 41 14.06 -1.15 -18.36
N VAL A 42 14.14 -2.47 -18.15
CA VAL A 42 15.40 -3.20 -17.96
C VAL A 42 15.40 -4.41 -18.87
N GLU A 43 16.33 -4.44 -19.79
CA GLU A 43 16.53 -5.54 -20.73
C GLU A 43 17.88 -6.20 -20.51
N ALA A 44 17.91 -7.54 -20.53
CA ALA A 44 19.13 -8.30 -20.47
C ALA A 44 19.44 -8.91 -21.84
N THR A 45 20.64 -8.65 -22.36
CA THR A 45 21.16 -9.29 -23.57
C THR A 45 22.37 -10.12 -23.22
N VAL A 46 22.50 -11.29 -23.85
CA VAL A 46 23.60 -12.22 -23.65
C VAL A 46 24.39 -12.33 -24.96
N ASN A 47 25.67 -12.03 -24.89
CA ASN A 47 26.58 -12.12 -26.02
C ASN A 47 27.69 -13.17 -25.72
N ASP A 48 27.97 -14.04 -26.67
CA ASP A 48 29.11 -14.95 -26.57
C ASP A 48 30.40 -14.15 -26.60
N LYS A 49 31.31 -14.48 -25.71
CA LYS A 49 32.63 -13.87 -25.63
C LYS A 49 33.72 -14.80 -26.12
N ASP A 50 33.74 -16.02 -25.56
CA ASP A 50 34.71 -17.09 -25.84
C ASP A 50 33.99 -18.44 -25.73
N ASP A 51 34.65 -19.55 -26.07
CA ASP A 51 34.04 -20.88 -26.12
C ASP A 51 33.27 -21.31 -24.84
N ASN A 52 33.55 -20.73 -23.71
CA ASN A 52 32.93 -21.07 -22.42
C ASN A 52 32.52 -19.85 -21.59
N THR A 53 32.48 -18.64 -22.17
CA THR A 53 32.13 -17.41 -21.45
C THR A 53 31.13 -16.54 -22.21
N VAL A 54 30.23 -15.91 -21.47
CA VAL A 54 29.27 -14.96 -22.01
C VAL A 54 29.40 -13.60 -21.31
N ILE A 55 29.02 -12.56 -22.03
CA ILE A 55 28.83 -11.21 -21.49
C ILE A 55 27.32 -10.98 -21.37
N VAL A 56 26.83 -10.72 -20.16
CA VAL A 56 25.46 -10.26 -19.93
C VAL A 56 25.45 -8.75 -19.83
N VAL A 57 24.68 -8.11 -20.69
CA VAL A 57 24.51 -6.64 -20.71
C VAL A 57 23.09 -6.32 -20.26
N TYR A 58 22.95 -5.55 -19.19
CA TYR A 58 21.66 -4.99 -18.76
C TYR A 58 21.55 -3.56 -19.29
N THR A 59 20.63 -3.35 -20.22
CA THR A 59 20.28 -2.02 -20.74
C THR A 59 19.15 -1.48 -19.89
N ILE A 60 19.34 -0.28 -19.31
CA ILE A 60 18.39 0.35 -18.40
C ILE A 60 17.96 1.68 -18.98
N GLU A 61 16.68 1.83 -19.19
CA GLU A 61 16.01 3.09 -19.52
C GLU A 61 15.22 3.52 -18.28
N GLU A 62 15.78 4.46 -17.52
CA GLU A 62 15.24 4.83 -16.20
C GLU A 62 13.89 5.56 -16.30
N GLY A 63 13.70 6.35 -17.36
CA GLY A 63 12.58 7.28 -17.46
C GLY A 63 12.68 8.42 -16.42
N ARG A 64 11.55 9.08 -16.14
CA ARG A 64 11.48 10.14 -15.12
C ARG A 64 11.19 9.55 -13.75
N GLN A 65 11.77 10.19 -12.72
CA GLN A 65 11.44 9.86 -11.34
C GLN A 65 10.10 10.50 -10.94
N TYR A 66 9.12 9.71 -10.53
CA TYR A 66 7.82 10.18 -10.04
C TYR A 66 7.90 10.51 -8.55
N LYS A 67 7.44 11.71 -8.20
CA LYS A 67 7.39 12.19 -6.80
C LYS A 67 6.01 12.68 -6.44
N VAL A 68 5.50 12.19 -5.32
CA VAL A 68 4.20 12.59 -4.78
C VAL A 68 4.31 14.02 -4.20
N ARG A 69 3.59 14.95 -4.81
CA ARG A 69 3.48 16.33 -4.36
C ARG A 69 2.48 16.44 -3.21
N SER A 70 1.29 15.87 -3.43
CA SER A 70 0.22 15.86 -2.43
C SER A 70 -0.63 14.60 -2.54
N VAL A 71 -1.18 14.18 -1.40
CA VAL A 71 -2.24 13.17 -1.34
C VAL A 71 -3.54 13.87 -0.97
N LEU A 72 -4.55 13.71 -1.81
CA LEU A 72 -5.86 14.36 -1.71
C LEU A 72 -6.94 13.31 -1.48
N PHE A 73 -8.00 13.72 -0.78
CA PHE A 73 -9.16 12.88 -0.51
C PHE A 73 -10.42 13.63 -0.91
N GLU A 74 -11.31 12.95 -1.62
CA GLU A 74 -12.63 13.44 -2.02
C GLU A 74 -13.71 12.56 -1.40
N GLY A 75 -14.89 13.13 -1.09
CA GLY A 75 -16.03 12.40 -0.54
C GLY A 75 -15.91 12.09 0.95
N ILE A 76 -15.02 12.76 1.70
CA ILE A 76 -14.84 12.55 3.14
C ILE A 76 -15.65 13.59 3.96
N GLU A 77 -16.43 13.10 4.94
CA GLU A 77 -17.21 13.92 5.88
C GLU A 77 -17.05 13.43 7.32
N GLY A 78 -17.00 12.11 7.53
CA GLY A 78 -16.96 11.47 8.85
C GLY A 78 -15.59 11.36 9.48
N VAL A 79 -14.51 11.59 8.70
CA VAL A 79 -13.11 11.55 9.15
C VAL A 79 -12.32 12.72 8.58
N THR A 80 -11.17 13.02 9.19
CA THR A 80 -10.32 14.13 8.75
C THR A 80 -9.22 13.65 7.79
N ARG A 81 -8.74 14.57 6.92
CA ARG A 81 -7.60 14.32 6.03
C ARG A 81 -6.34 13.96 6.80
N GLU A 82 -6.13 14.58 7.94
CA GLU A 82 -4.98 14.36 8.82
C GLU A 82 -4.98 12.95 9.42
N GLU A 83 -6.15 12.41 9.76
CA GLU A 83 -6.30 11.03 10.21
C GLU A 83 -5.94 10.07 9.10
N LEU A 84 -6.51 10.25 7.90
CA LEU A 84 -6.22 9.38 6.75
C LEU A 84 -4.75 9.44 6.33
N LYS A 85 -4.14 10.62 6.24
CA LYS A 85 -2.72 10.77 5.87
C LYS A 85 -1.76 9.99 6.78
N LYS A 86 -2.09 9.84 8.07
CA LYS A 86 -1.24 9.08 9.00
C LYS A 86 -1.19 7.59 8.71
N LEU A 87 -2.24 7.06 8.09
CA LEU A 87 -2.37 5.63 7.77
C LEU A 87 -1.56 5.23 6.54
N LEU A 88 -1.34 6.19 5.62
CA LEU A 88 -0.79 5.89 4.31
C LEU A 88 0.67 5.46 4.36
N THR A 89 0.99 4.47 3.55
CA THR A 89 2.36 4.10 3.20
C THR A 89 2.97 5.12 2.23
N THR A 90 2.17 5.63 1.30
CA THR A 90 2.55 6.71 0.39
C THR A 90 2.84 7.99 1.15
N LYS A 91 4.00 8.60 0.91
CA LYS A 91 4.44 9.84 1.54
C LYS A 91 4.57 10.97 0.54
N GLU A 92 4.16 12.16 0.94
CA GLU A 92 4.38 13.39 0.18
C GLU A 92 5.84 13.81 0.26
N LYS A 93 6.36 14.41 -0.81
CA LYS A 93 7.69 15.02 -0.80
C LYS A 93 7.75 16.13 0.24
N SER A 94 8.69 16.02 1.15
CA SER A 94 8.93 17.00 2.23
C SER A 94 10.43 17.16 2.47
N PHE A 95 10.79 17.90 3.51
CA PHE A 95 12.19 18.00 3.93
C PHE A 95 12.74 16.66 4.45
N PHE A 96 11.86 15.82 5.04
CA PHE A 96 12.23 14.55 5.66
C PHE A 96 11.94 13.33 4.80
N ASP A 97 11.15 13.46 3.72
CA ASP A 97 10.78 12.37 2.84
C ASP A 97 10.98 12.74 1.37
N SER A 98 11.55 11.83 0.61
CA SER A 98 11.81 12.03 -0.82
C SER A 98 10.53 12.07 -1.67
N GLY A 99 9.40 11.56 -1.13
CA GLY A 99 8.13 11.44 -1.81
C GLY A 99 8.15 10.52 -3.03
N ASN A 100 9.03 9.52 -3.04
CA ASN A 100 9.12 8.60 -4.19
C ASN A 100 7.83 7.82 -4.36
N PHE A 101 7.23 7.94 -5.53
CA PHE A 101 6.00 7.22 -5.86
C PHE A 101 6.30 5.72 -6.05
N GLN A 102 5.49 4.88 -5.41
CA GLN A 102 5.51 3.44 -5.58
C GLN A 102 4.08 2.96 -5.80
N GLU A 103 3.80 2.44 -7.00
CA GLU A 103 2.45 1.98 -7.37
C GLU A 103 1.92 0.89 -6.43
N ALA A 104 2.79 -0.02 -5.98
CA ALA A 104 2.47 -1.08 -5.03
C ALA A 104 2.00 -0.59 -3.64
N ASN A 105 2.15 0.70 -3.33
CA ASN A 105 1.64 1.27 -2.08
C ASN A 105 0.18 1.70 -2.19
N ILE A 106 -0.35 1.91 -3.40
CA ILE A 106 -1.74 2.35 -3.60
C ILE A 106 -2.72 1.33 -3.02
N ASP A 107 -2.54 0.04 -3.32
CA ASP A 107 -3.43 -1.02 -2.79
C ASP A 107 -3.37 -1.12 -1.26
N LYS A 108 -2.18 -0.92 -0.69
CA LYS A 108 -2.00 -0.90 0.78
C LYS A 108 -2.71 0.29 1.41
N ASP A 109 -2.60 1.45 0.78
CA ASP A 109 -3.24 2.68 1.25
C ASP A 109 -4.76 2.56 1.15
N VAL A 110 -5.30 2.01 0.05
CA VAL A 110 -6.72 1.72 -0.11
C VAL A 110 -7.22 0.78 0.99
N ALA A 111 -6.51 -0.31 1.24
CA ALA A 111 -6.89 -1.25 2.30
C ALA A 111 -6.88 -0.59 3.69
N ALA A 112 -5.86 0.22 3.99
CA ALA A 112 -5.75 0.93 5.27
C ALA A 112 -6.86 1.97 5.46
N ILE A 113 -7.25 2.68 4.40
CA ILE A 113 -8.36 3.63 4.42
C ILE A 113 -9.67 2.90 4.74
N VAL A 114 -10.00 1.83 4.01
CA VAL A 114 -11.25 1.07 4.21
C VAL A 114 -11.28 0.46 5.61
N GLU A 115 -10.19 -0.14 6.08
CA GLU A 115 -10.09 -0.68 7.43
C GLU A 115 -10.33 0.41 8.47
N TYR A 116 -9.75 1.59 8.30
CA TYR A 116 -9.94 2.70 9.22
C TYR A 116 -11.40 3.13 9.31
N TYR A 117 -12.09 3.29 8.16
CA TYR A 117 -13.51 3.63 8.14
C TYR A 117 -14.37 2.60 8.87
N THR A 118 -14.05 1.31 8.71
CA THR A 118 -14.75 0.24 9.44
C THR A 118 -14.62 0.40 10.96
N THR A 119 -13.44 0.80 11.46
CA THR A 119 -13.25 1.08 12.90
C THR A 119 -13.95 2.36 13.36
N LYS A 120 -14.37 3.22 12.44
CA LYS A 120 -15.08 4.48 12.72
C LYS A 120 -16.61 4.34 12.61
N GLY A 121 -17.12 3.16 12.32
CA GLY A 121 -18.54 2.89 12.20
C GLY A 121 -19.09 2.98 10.79
N TYR A 122 -18.25 2.92 9.79
CA TYR A 122 -18.63 2.94 8.37
C TYR A 122 -18.28 1.61 7.68
N PRO A 123 -19.03 0.51 7.94
CA PRO A 123 -18.72 -0.80 7.37
C PRO A 123 -18.85 -0.89 5.85
N ASP A 124 -19.65 0.01 5.25
CA ASP A 124 -19.89 0.05 3.81
C ASP A 124 -18.92 1.01 3.07
N ALA A 125 -17.95 1.57 3.78
CA ALA A 125 -17.00 2.50 3.18
C ALA A 125 -16.12 1.82 2.13
N LYS A 126 -15.90 2.51 1.02
CA LYS A 126 -15.04 2.03 -0.07
C LYS A 126 -14.27 3.19 -0.71
N VAL A 127 -13.10 2.87 -1.25
CA VAL A 127 -12.38 3.74 -2.15
C VAL A 127 -12.85 3.41 -3.57
N VAL A 128 -13.52 4.37 -4.21
CA VAL A 128 -14.10 4.21 -5.56
C VAL A 128 -13.03 4.29 -6.63
N SER A 129 -12.08 5.22 -6.47
CA SER A 129 -10.93 5.34 -7.35
C SER A 129 -9.70 5.84 -6.59
N SER A 130 -8.53 5.54 -7.16
CA SER A 130 -7.23 6.06 -6.74
C SER A 130 -6.50 6.59 -7.98
N ASP A 131 -6.52 7.90 -8.16
CA ASP A 131 -6.05 8.53 -9.37
C ASP A 131 -4.66 9.15 -9.19
N VAL A 132 -3.78 8.88 -10.15
CA VAL A 132 -2.44 9.48 -10.22
C VAL A 132 -2.49 10.64 -11.22
N VAL A 133 -2.51 11.87 -10.71
CA VAL A 133 -2.70 13.10 -11.49
C VAL A 133 -1.36 13.80 -11.70
N PRO A 134 -0.83 13.86 -12.94
CA PRO A 134 0.42 14.56 -13.22
C PRO A 134 0.30 16.08 -13.03
N LEU A 135 1.38 16.69 -12.55
CA LEU A 135 1.55 18.13 -12.42
C LEU A 135 2.62 18.59 -13.42
N ASP A 136 2.24 18.76 -14.69
CA ASP A 136 3.19 19.00 -15.77
C ASP A 136 3.92 20.35 -15.61
N GLU A 137 3.26 21.38 -15.09
CA GLU A 137 3.86 22.71 -14.85
C GLU A 137 4.94 22.69 -13.75
N GLU A 138 4.84 21.80 -12.77
CA GLU A 138 5.83 21.63 -11.70
C GLU A 138 6.92 20.62 -12.05
N SER A 139 6.73 19.84 -13.11
CA SER A 139 7.60 18.74 -13.51
C SER A 139 8.83 19.24 -14.27
N THR A 140 9.93 18.47 -14.22
CA THR A 140 11.18 18.72 -14.93
C THR A 140 11.47 17.59 -15.92
N GLU A 141 12.57 17.70 -16.67
CA GLU A 141 13.02 16.63 -17.56
C GLU A 141 13.31 15.31 -16.81
N SER A 142 13.82 15.40 -15.59
CA SER A 142 14.21 14.24 -14.78
C SER A 142 13.17 13.82 -13.73
N THR A 143 12.25 14.72 -13.34
CA THR A 143 11.30 14.48 -12.25
C THR A 143 9.88 14.83 -12.68
N ARG A 144 8.95 13.90 -12.47
CA ARG A 144 7.52 14.11 -12.65
C ARG A 144 6.84 14.23 -11.29
N TYR A 145 6.28 15.40 -11.01
CA TYR A 145 5.45 15.58 -9.82
C TYR A 145 4.03 15.12 -10.10
N ILE A 146 3.43 14.47 -9.12
CA ILE A 146 2.07 13.93 -9.19
C ILE A 146 1.30 14.24 -7.90
N ASN A 147 -0.02 14.37 -8.02
CA ASN A 147 -0.94 14.19 -6.91
C ASN A 147 -1.54 12.79 -6.96
N ILE A 148 -1.83 12.23 -5.78
CA ILE A 148 -2.66 11.03 -5.65
C ILE A 148 -3.99 11.48 -5.08
N VAL A 149 -5.08 11.08 -5.74
CA VAL A 149 -6.45 11.43 -5.32
C VAL A 149 -7.18 10.14 -4.99
N TYR A 150 -7.59 9.96 -3.74
CA TYR A 150 -8.48 8.89 -3.32
C TYR A 150 -9.91 9.43 -3.27
N VAL A 151 -10.80 8.85 -4.08
CA VAL A 151 -12.23 9.15 -4.07
C VAL A 151 -12.92 8.13 -3.19
N ILE A 152 -13.60 8.57 -2.15
CA ILE A 152 -14.17 7.73 -1.10
C ILE A 152 -15.68 7.90 -1.07
N GLU A 153 -16.38 6.78 -0.96
CA GLU A 153 -17.78 6.73 -0.56
C GLU A 153 -17.83 6.14 0.85
N GLU A 154 -18.15 6.96 1.84
CA GLU A 154 -18.13 6.55 3.25
C GLU A 154 -19.27 5.58 3.61
N GLY A 155 -20.41 5.68 2.91
CA GLY A 155 -21.60 4.95 3.26
C GLY A 155 -22.29 5.53 4.51
N SER A 156 -23.10 4.72 5.17
CA SER A 156 -23.84 5.15 6.38
C SER A 156 -23.03 4.86 7.64
N LEU A 157 -23.16 5.77 8.62
CA LEU A 157 -22.66 5.52 9.97
C LEU A 157 -23.57 4.49 10.66
N TRP A 158 -22.99 3.39 11.08
CA TRP A 158 -23.69 2.34 11.80
C TRP A 158 -23.39 2.42 13.29
N THR A 159 -24.44 2.15 14.11
CA THR A 159 -24.33 2.02 15.55
C THR A 159 -24.91 0.70 16.00
N ILE A 160 -24.46 0.22 17.16
CA ILE A 160 -25.01 -0.98 17.79
C ILE A 160 -26.43 -0.65 18.26
N GLY A 161 -27.38 -1.48 17.87
CA GLY A 161 -28.76 -1.42 18.35
C GLY A 161 -28.93 -2.10 19.69
N ASP A 162 -30.05 -2.80 19.87
CA ASP A 162 -30.31 -3.60 21.08
C ASP A 162 -29.40 -4.83 21.12
N ILE A 163 -28.94 -5.17 22.32
CA ILE A 163 -28.21 -6.39 22.61
C ILE A 163 -29.14 -7.30 23.43
N SER A 164 -29.31 -8.53 23.00
CA SER A 164 -30.16 -9.52 23.69
C SER A 164 -29.44 -10.86 23.76
N PHE A 165 -29.68 -11.60 24.84
CA PHE A 165 -29.18 -12.96 25.05
C PHE A 165 -30.32 -13.94 24.98
N SER A 166 -30.04 -15.18 24.55
CA SER A 166 -31.03 -16.26 24.52
C SER A 166 -30.35 -17.60 24.73
N GLY A 167 -31.02 -18.50 25.49
CA GLY A 167 -30.51 -19.83 25.79
C GLY A 167 -29.56 -19.90 26.99
N ASN A 168 -29.38 -18.83 27.70
CA ASN A 168 -28.58 -18.74 28.91
C ASN A 168 -29.38 -19.20 30.14
N GLU A 169 -29.23 -20.48 30.50
CA GLU A 169 -29.95 -21.09 31.65
C GLU A 169 -29.15 -20.98 32.97
N ILE A 170 -27.83 -20.78 32.91
CA ILE A 170 -26.92 -20.83 34.05
C ILE A 170 -26.53 -19.40 34.51
N PHE A 171 -26.26 -18.50 33.58
CA PHE A 171 -25.83 -17.12 33.87
C PHE A 171 -26.94 -16.14 33.52
N SER A 172 -27.11 -15.09 34.31
CA SER A 172 -28.05 -14.01 34.03
C SER A 172 -27.56 -13.13 32.84
N ASP A 173 -28.48 -12.40 32.22
CA ASP A 173 -28.18 -11.45 31.14
C ASP A 173 -27.19 -10.40 31.62
N GLU A 174 -27.29 -9.94 32.87
CA GLU A 174 -26.37 -8.97 33.45
C GLU A 174 -24.96 -9.51 33.61
N GLU A 175 -24.82 -10.79 34.01
CA GLU A 175 -23.50 -11.44 34.10
C GLU A 175 -22.87 -11.57 32.72
N ILE A 176 -23.62 -12.00 31.71
CA ILE A 176 -23.13 -12.11 30.32
C ILE A 176 -22.80 -10.71 29.75
N GLN A 177 -23.68 -9.71 29.98
CA GLN A 177 -23.44 -8.33 29.54
C GLN A 177 -22.15 -7.75 30.14
N SER A 178 -21.80 -8.13 31.35
CA SER A 178 -20.56 -7.65 32.00
C SER A 178 -19.28 -8.17 31.34
N LEU A 179 -19.35 -9.25 30.55
CA LEU A 179 -18.23 -9.84 29.82
C LEU A 179 -17.98 -9.15 28.48
N ILE A 180 -19.00 -8.45 27.94
CA ILE A 180 -18.89 -7.78 26.66
C ILE A 180 -18.65 -6.28 26.84
N THR A 181 -17.79 -5.73 25.97
CA THR A 181 -17.38 -4.31 26.05
C THR A 181 -18.22 -3.39 25.16
N VAL A 182 -19.17 -3.95 24.42
CA VAL A 182 -20.02 -3.25 23.45
C VAL A 182 -21.36 -2.91 24.09
N ASN A 183 -21.86 -1.67 23.88
CA ASN A 183 -23.12 -1.20 24.41
C ASN A 183 -24.05 -0.69 23.29
N PRO A 184 -25.37 -0.72 23.50
CA PRO A 184 -26.31 -0.04 22.62
C PRO A 184 -25.94 1.45 22.45
N GLY A 185 -25.91 1.91 21.19
CA GLY A 185 -25.53 3.27 20.82
C GLY A 185 -24.03 3.45 20.52
N ASP A 186 -23.19 2.49 20.83
CA ASP A 186 -21.77 2.52 20.42
C ASP A 186 -21.66 2.47 18.89
N ARG A 187 -20.61 3.06 18.34
CA ARG A 187 -20.32 2.92 16.91
C ARG A 187 -20.03 1.47 16.57
N TYR A 188 -20.52 1.01 15.44
CA TYR A 188 -20.18 -0.30 14.92
C TYR A 188 -18.67 -0.39 14.69
N ASP A 189 -18.04 -1.42 15.23
CA ASP A 189 -16.66 -1.79 14.98
C ASP A 189 -16.58 -3.31 14.89
N SER A 190 -16.21 -3.81 13.72
CA SER A 190 -16.13 -5.26 13.48
C SER A 190 -15.10 -5.96 14.37
N LYS A 191 -14.02 -5.27 14.76
CA LYS A 191 -12.99 -5.83 15.65
C LYS A 191 -13.52 -6.00 17.07
N SER A 192 -14.24 -4.99 17.57
CA SER A 192 -14.89 -5.06 18.89
C SER A 192 -15.92 -6.19 18.95
N LEU A 193 -16.71 -6.39 17.89
CA LEU A 193 -17.66 -7.52 17.82
C LEU A 193 -16.96 -8.87 17.77
N THR A 194 -15.88 -9.02 17.02
CA THR A 194 -15.11 -10.27 16.98
C THR A 194 -14.55 -10.62 18.36
N SER A 195 -14.03 -9.64 19.11
CA SER A 195 -13.53 -9.88 20.48
C SER A 195 -14.64 -10.31 21.45
N VAL A 196 -15.87 -9.85 21.24
CA VAL A 196 -17.04 -10.32 22.01
C VAL A 196 -17.32 -11.80 21.73
N PHE A 197 -17.30 -12.21 20.46
CA PHE A 197 -17.49 -13.64 20.11
C PHE A 197 -16.40 -14.53 20.68
N GLU A 198 -15.15 -14.08 20.69
CA GLU A 198 -14.02 -14.82 21.27
C GLU A 198 -14.09 -14.91 22.79
N ALA A 199 -14.69 -13.92 23.46
CA ALA A 199 -14.84 -13.92 24.93
C ALA A 199 -15.97 -14.85 25.43
N ILE A 200 -16.93 -15.18 24.55
CA ILE A 200 -18.11 -16.03 24.90
C ILE A 200 -17.90 -17.49 24.44
N ALA A 201 -16.95 -17.77 23.55
CA ALA A 201 -16.66 -19.11 23.03
C ALA A 201 -15.78 -19.92 23.99
#